data_b54ba16a4582a254d5a7947c692598fc
#
_entry.id   b54ba16a4582a254d5a7947c692598fc
#
_cell.length_a   1.000
_cell.length_b   1.000
_cell.length_c   1.000
_cell.angle_alpha   90.00
_cell.angle_beta   90.00
_cell.angle_gamma   90.00
#
_symmetry.space_group_name_H-M   'P 1'
#
loop_
_entity.id
_entity.type
_entity.pdbx_description
1 polymer ?
#
loop_
_entity_poly.entity_id
_entity_poly.type
_entity_poly.pdbx_seq_one_letter_code
_entity_poly.pdbx_strand_id
1 'polypeptide(L)'
;MIRRLREWSDSHTAEGRWSPVAITFHWTMAALVLFQLVWGWWTSGIPVGGDKVAAYQLHANAGLLILLLAVLRAIWRLMIPGPVNDADEPGWESQVSRITHFLFYIFIVGLPLSGWLMLSATAPEMQLMLGGVIPAPRLPVGTLSQEGLWQVQWAAERIHFFMIWGITFLIMGHVAAALKHYVFDKDNVLPGMLPLAHELEGEPIEIIPESDEEAMPRTRKPRRSGHRKADD
;
A
#
# COMPACT_ATOMS: atom_id res chain seq x y z
N MET A 1 -6.84 20.66 -12.30
CA MET A 1 -6.13 20.05 -11.17
C MET A 1 -6.01 18.53 -11.36
N ILE A 2 -7.12 17.79 -11.52
CA ILE A 2 -7.10 16.30 -11.69
C ILE A 2 -6.25 15.87 -12.89
N ARG A 3 -6.32 16.56 -14.04
CA ARG A 3 -5.50 16.25 -15.22
C ARG A 3 -3.99 16.31 -14.92
N ARG A 4 -3.52 17.33 -14.22
CA ARG A 4 -2.10 17.45 -13.83
C ARG A 4 -1.67 16.35 -12.85
N LEU A 5 -2.58 15.94 -11.94
CA LEU A 5 -2.31 14.82 -11.02
C LEU A 5 -2.20 13.49 -11.78
N ARG A 6 -3.02 13.29 -12.81
CA ARG A 6 -2.92 12.11 -13.68
C ARG A 6 -1.63 12.12 -14.48
N GLU A 7 -1.32 13.22 -15.16
CA GLU A 7 -0.07 13.38 -15.92
C GLU A 7 1.16 13.12 -15.05
N TRP A 8 1.15 13.64 -13.81
CA TRP A 8 2.20 13.36 -12.83
C TRP A 8 2.23 11.88 -12.42
N SER A 9 1.10 11.28 -12.16
CA SER A 9 1.01 9.85 -11.82
C SER A 9 1.48 8.98 -12.99
N ASP A 10 1.02 9.27 -14.21
CA ASP A 10 1.34 8.51 -15.41
C ASP A 10 2.85 8.51 -15.68
N SER A 11 3.55 9.61 -15.39
CA SER A 11 5.01 9.67 -15.51
C SER A 11 5.74 8.71 -14.55
N HIS A 12 5.13 8.35 -13.41
CA HIS A 12 5.70 7.41 -12.44
C HIS A 12 5.19 5.97 -12.62
N THR A 13 4.05 5.81 -13.32
CA THR A 13 3.48 4.48 -13.61
C THR A 13 3.95 3.91 -14.94
N ALA A 14 4.50 4.73 -15.85
CA ALA A 14 5.02 4.32 -17.16
C ALA A 14 6.10 3.23 -17.08
N GLU A 15 6.79 3.12 -15.94
CA GLU A 15 7.81 2.11 -15.66
C GLU A 15 7.23 0.85 -14.96
N GLY A 16 5.93 0.65 -14.98
CA GLY A 16 5.26 -0.47 -14.29
C GLY A 16 5.19 -0.31 -12.76
N ARG A 17 5.50 0.88 -12.23
CA ARG A 17 5.51 1.20 -10.80
C ARG A 17 4.24 1.93 -10.38
N TRP A 18 3.87 1.75 -9.12
CA TRP A 18 2.80 2.52 -8.51
C TRP A 18 3.24 3.94 -8.20
N SER A 19 2.30 4.90 -8.22
CA SER A 19 2.61 6.27 -7.84
C SER A 19 3.11 6.36 -6.39
N PRO A 20 4.02 7.29 -6.05
CA PRO A 20 4.55 7.45 -4.70
C PRO A 20 3.45 7.60 -3.65
N VAL A 21 2.33 8.27 -3.98
CA VAL A 21 1.17 8.41 -3.09
C VAL A 21 0.51 7.06 -2.83
N ALA A 22 0.33 6.22 -3.86
CA ALA A 22 -0.25 4.88 -3.70
C ALA A 22 0.64 3.97 -2.84
N ILE A 23 1.96 4.04 -3.04
CA ILE A 23 2.97 3.32 -2.25
C ILE A 23 2.92 3.77 -0.79
N THR A 24 2.89 5.09 -0.54
CA THR A 24 2.80 5.66 0.82
C THR A 24 1.53 5.19 1.53
N PHE A 25 0.37 5.28 0.88
CA PHE A 25 -0.88 4.75 1.44
C PHE A 25 -0.78 3.26 1.77
N HIS A 26 -0.19 2.48 0.85
CA HIS A 26 -0.08 1.04 1.06
C HIS A 26 0.73 0.72 2.32
N TRP A 27 1.96 1.22 2.41
CA TRP A 27 2.86 0.88 3.52
C TRP A 27 2.42 1.49 4.85
N THR A 28 1.88 2.71 4.85
CA THR A 28 1.32 3.31 6.05
C THR A 28 0.15 2.48 6.58
N MET A 29 -0.77 2.07 5.71
CA MET A 29 -1.90 1.23 6.10
C MET A 29 -1.46 -0.17 6.52
N ALA A 30 -0.50 -0.78 5.83
CA ALA A 30 0.06 -2.08 6.20
C ALA A 30 0.65 -2.04 7.61
N ALA A 31 1.48 -1.02 7.92
CA ALA A 31 2.06 -0.84 9.24
C ALA A 31 0.98 -0.64 10.33
N LEU A 32 -0.04 0.20 10.06
CA LEU A 32 -1.14 0.43 11.00
C LEU A 32 -1.99 -0.82 11.22
N VAL A 33 -2.29 -1.59 10.18
CA VAL A 33 -3.07 -2.84 10.32
C VAL A 33 -2.29 -3.88 11.10
N LEU A 34 -0.98 -4.07 10.84
CA LEU A 34 -0.15 -4.98 11.61
C LEU A 34 -0.04 -4.53 13.08
N PHE A 35 0.14 -3.23 13.32
CA PHE A 35 0.09 -2.68 14.68
C PHE A 35 -1.24 -3.01 15.36
N GLN A 36 -2.37 -2.80 14.68
CA GLN A 36 -3.71 -3.06 15.22
C GLN A 36 -3.95 -4.53 15.58
N LEU A 37 -3.46 -5.46 14.77
CA LEU A 37 -3.56 -6.90 15.07
C LEU A 37 -2.78 -7.26 16.35
N VAL A 38 -1.54 -6.79 16.46
CA VAL A 38 -0.70 -7.04 17.62
C VAL A 38 -1.26 -6.34 18.87
N TRP A 39 -1.60 -5.04 18.73
CA TRP A 39 -2.11 -4.22 19.82
C TRP A 39 -3.47 -4.69 20.33
N GLY A 40 -4.38 -5.06 19.42
CA GLY A 40 -5.69 -5.59 19.80
C GLY A 40 -5.59 -6.92 20.55
N TRP A 41 -4.71 -7.80 20.11
CA TRP A 41 -4.44 -9.06 20.81
C TRP A 41 -3.85 -8.81 22.20
N TRP A 42 -2.84 -7.96 22.30
CA TRP A 42 -2.24 -7.59 23.59
C TRP A 42 -3.25 -6.95 24.55
N THR A 43 -4.06 -6.01 24.05
CA THR A 43 -5.12 -5.32 24.83
C THR A 43 -6.14 -6.30 25.40
N SER A 44 -6.47 -7.38 24.69
CA SER A 44 -7.41 -8.39 25.16
C SER A 44 -6.94 -9.06 26.47
N GLY A 45 -5.63 -9.22 26.65
CA GLY A 45 -4.99 -9.82 27.82
C GLY A 45 -4.83 -8.88 29.03
N ILE A 46 -5.04 -7.56 28.88
CA ILE A 46 -4.90 -6.62 29.99
C ILE A 46 -6.05 -6.82 30.98
N PRO A 47 -5.79 -6.88 32.32
CA PRO A 47 -6.83 -6.91 33.34
C PRO A 47 -7.77 -5.70 33.25
N VAL A 48 -9.03 -5.87 33.67
CA VAL A 48 -10.01 -4.79 33.69
C VAL A 48 -9.52 -3.67 34.62
N GLY A 49 -9.45 -2.43 34.08
CA GLY A 49 -8.95 -1.26 34.80
C GLY A 49 -8.67 -0.10 33.86
N GLY A 50 -8.10 0.97 34.38
CA GLY A 50 -7.76 2.19 33.64
C GLY A 50 -6.83 1.93 32.45
N ASP A 51 -5.83 1.07 32.61
CA ASP A 51 -4.86 0.73 31.56
C ASP A 51 -5.55 0.03 30.38
N LYS A 52 -6.52 -0.84 30.64
CA LYS A 52 -7.32 -1.48 29.59
C LYS A 52 -8.15 -0.46 28.82
N VAL A 53 -8.76 0.49 29.52
CA VAL A 53 -9.52 1.58 28.87
C VAL A 53 -8.62 2.42 27.99
N ALA A 54 -7.43 2.81 28.48
CA ALA A 54 -6.45 3.57 27.69
C ALA A 54 -5.99 2.79 26.45
N ALA A 55 -5.73 1.50 26.59
CA ALA A 55 -5.32 0.64 25.47
C ALA A 55 -6.44 0.50 24.41
N TYR A 56 -7.70 0.36 24.83
CA TYR A 56 -8.84 0.36 23.90
C TYR A 56 -9.07 1.71 23.25
N GLN A 57 -8.84 2.82 23.93
CA GLN A 57 -8.89 4.16 23.34
C GLN A 57 -7.88 4.29 22.20
N LEU A 58 -6.64 3.83 22.40
CA LEU A 58 -5.62 3.85 21.36
C LEU A 58 -6.00 2.94 20.18
N HIS A 59 -6.46 1.71 20.46
CA HIS A 59 -6.93 0.77 19.43
C HIS A 59 -8.05 1.38 18.59
N ALA A 60 -9.05 1.97 19.22
CA ALA A 60 -10.19 2.56 18.53
C ALA A 60 -9.78 3.80 17.69
N ASN A 61 -8.91 4.68 18.24
CA ASN A 61 -8.40 5.85 17.50
C ASN A 61 -7.60 5.43 16.25
N ALA A 62 -6.72 4.45 16.40
CA ALA A 62 -5.95 3.94 15.27
C ALA A 62 -6.85 3.22 14.25
N GLY A 63 -7.90 2.52 14.71
CA GLY A 63 -8.92 1.94 13.84
C GLY A 63 -9.69 2.99 13.01
N LEU A 64 -10.11 4.10 13.63
CA LEU A 64 -10.74 5.21 12.91
C LEU A 64 -9.79 5.91 11.95
N LEU A 65 -8.51 6.02 12.29
CA LEU A 65 -7.50 6.53 11.38
C LEU A 65 -7.35 5.61 10.15
N ILE A 66 -7.33 4.29 10.35
CA ILE A 66 -7.31 3.33 9.23
C ILE A 66 -8.54 3.50 8.35
N LEU A 67 -9.73 3.68 8.94
CA LEU A 67 -10.96 3.91 8.17
C LEU A 67 -10.87 5.19 7.32
N LEU A 68 -10.38 6.28 7.89
CA LEU A 68 -10.15 7.53 7.16
C LEU A 68 -9.16 7.33 6.00
N LEU A 69 -8.03 6.67 6.27
CA LEU A 69 -7.03 6.39 5.24
C LEU A 69 -7.56 5.45 4.16
N ALA A 70 -8.42 4.48 4.51
CA ALA A 70 -9.06 3.60 3.55
C ALA A 70 -9.98 4.37 2.58
N VAL A 71 -10.75 5.32 3.09
CA VAL A 71 -11.60 6.20 2.26
C VAL A 71 -10.74 7.07 1.35
N LEU A 72 -9.69 7.71 1.89
CA LEU A 72 -8.78 8.54 1.09
C LEU A 72 -8.05 7.73 0.02
N ARG A 73 -7.59 6.51 0.37
CA ARG A 73 -6.97 5.59 -0.60
C ARG A 73 -7.95 5.16 -1.68
N ALA A 74 -9.20 4.86 -1.34
CA ALA A 74 -10.24 4.51 -2.32
C ALA A 74 -10.50 5.68 -3.28
N ILE A 75 -10.64 6.90 -2.75
CA ILE A 75 -10.79 8.11 -3.58
C ILE A 75 -9.59 8.28 -4.49
N TRP A 76 -8.36 8.15 -3.96
CA TRP A 76 -7.14 8.24 -4.76
C TRP A 76 -7.16 7.21 -5.90
N ARG A 77 -7.49 5.95 -5.61
CA ARG A 77 -7.53 4.87 -6.59
C ARG A 77 -8.57 5.08 -7.70
N LEU A 78 -9.71 5.69 -7.36
CA LEU A 78 -10.74 6.05 -8.33
C LEU A 78 -10.31 7.21 -9.24
N MET A 79 -9.51 8.15 -8.71
CA MET A 79 -9.00 9.29 -9.47
C MET A 79 -7.79 8.95 -10.32
N ILE A 80 -6.90 8.11 -9.80
CA ILE A 80 -5.61 7.75 -10.36
C ILE A 80 -5.54 6.22 -10.48
N PRO A 81 -5.80 5.65 -11.65
CA PRO A 81 -5.61 4.23 -11.91
C PRO A 81 -4.16 3.82 -11.66
N GLY A 82 -3.92 2.57 -11.27
CA GLY A 82 -2.56 2.05 -11.15
C GLY A 82 -2.00 1.62 -12.50
N PRO A 83 -0.73 1.21 -12.53
CA PRO A 83 -0.10 0.72 -13.73
C PRO A 83 -0.85 -0.51 -14.28
N VAL A 84 -0.86 -0.65 -15.59
CA VAL A 84 -1.23 -1.89 -16.25
C VAL A 84 0.00 -2.79 -16.19
N ASN A 85 -0.08 -3.88 -15.46
CA ASN A 85 1.01 -4.86 -15.34
C ASN A 85 0.69 -6.08 -16.20
N ASP A 86 1.70 -6.82 -16.62
CA ASP A 86 1.56 -8.10 -17.33
C ASP A 86 0.76 -9.12 -16.50
N ALA A 87 0.75 -8.97 -15.15
CA ALA A 87 -0.14 -9.72 -14.25
C ALA A 87 -1.64 -9.43 -14.44
N ASP A 88 -2.00 -8.41 -15.21
CA ASP A 88 -3.40 -8.12 -15.62
C ASP A 88 -3.83 -8.95 -16.84
N GLU A 89 -2.96 -9.77 -17.42
CA GLU A 89 -3.35 -10.74 -18.45
C GLU A 89 -4.42 -11.69 -17.91
N PRO A 90 -5.39 -12.09 -18.76
CA PRO A 90 -6.51 -12.92 -18.33
C PRO A 90 -6.02 -14.30 -17.87
N GLY A 91 -5.93 -14.46 -16.54
CA GLY A 91 -5.51 -15.71 -15.89
C GLY A 91 -6.19 -15.89 -14.53
N TRP A 92 -6.05 -17.06 -13.95
CA TRP A 92 -6.61 -17.36 -12.63
C TRP A 92 -5.92 -16.50 -11.52
N GLU A 93 -4.63 -16.21 -11.68
CA GLU A 93 -3.86 -15.40 -10.73
C GLU A 93 -4.36 -13.95 -10.67
N SER A 94 -4.67 -13.34 -11.82
CA SER A 94 -5.25 -12.00 -11.85
C SER A 94 -6.65 -11.94 -11.24
N GLN A 95 -7.44 -13.03 -11.34
CA GLN A 95 -8.73 -13.12 -10.69
C GLN A 95 -8.57 -13.22 -9.16
N VAL A 96 -7.67 -14.09 -8.69
CA VAL A 96 -7.34 -14.22 -7.25
C VAL A 96 -6.84 -12.90 -6.69
N SER A 97 -5.94 -12.20 -7.39
CA SER A 97 -5.46 -10.87 -7.00
C SER A 97 -6.61 -9.87 -6.84
N ARG A 98 -7.52 -9.78 -7.80
CA ARG A 98 -8.70 -8.87 -7.71
C ARG A 98 -9.61 -9.20 -6.54
N ILE A 99 -9.89 -10.49 -6.32
CA ILE A 99 -10.70 -10.94 -5.17
C ILE A 99 -10.00 -10.60 -3.85
N THR A 100 -8.70 -10.86 -3.76
CA THR A 100 -7.88 -10.55 -2.57
C THR A 100 -7.93 -9.07 -2.22
N HIS A 101 -7.72 -8.19 -3.21
CA HIS A 101 -7.80 -6.74 -2.98
C HIS A 101 -9.21 -6.28 -2.62
N PHE A 102 -10.24 -6.85 -3.22
CA PHE A 102 -11.63 -6.57 -2.86
C PHE A 102 -11.92 -6.98 -1.41
N LEU A 103 -11.48 -8.17 -0.99
CA LEU A 103 -11.61 -8.63 0.40
C LEU A 103 -10.84 -7.74 1.38
N PHE A 104 -9.66 -7.25 1.01
CA PHE A 104 -8.97 -6.25 1.84
C PHE A 104 -9.81 -5.02 2.08
N TYR A 105 -10.49 -4.46 1.07
CA TYR A 105 -11.38 -3.31 1.28
C TYR A 105 -12.53 -3.65 2.23
N ILE A 106 -13.13 -4.84 2.11
CA ILE A 106 -14.18 -5.29 3.03
C ILE A 106 -13.67 -5.32 4.47
N PHE A 107 -12.49 -5.91 4.71
CA PHE A 107 -11.95 -6.04 6.06
C PHE A 107 -11.43 -4.72 6.64
N ILE A 108 -10.72 -3.93 5.83
CA ILE A 108 -10.14 -2.64 6.27
C ILE A 108 -11.24 -1.62 6.61
N VAL A 109 -12.39 -1.69 5.96
CA VAL A 109 -13.56 -0.86 6.28
C VAL A 109 -14.42 -1.50 7.38
N GLY A 110 -14.69 -2.79 7.27
CA GLY A 110 -15.59 -3.51 8.17
C GLY A 110 -15.06 -3.64 9.60
N LEU A 111 -13.74 -3.87 9.78
CA LEU A 111 -13.14 -3.96 11.12
C LEU A 111 -13.31 -2.67 11.93
N PRO A 112 -12.92 -1.48 11.46
CA PRO A 112 -13.17 -0.25 12.21
C PRO A 112 -14.64 0.05 12.43
N LEU A 113 -15.51 -0.23 11.44
CA LEU A 113 -16.95 -0.03 11.58
C LEU A 113 -17.57 -0.95 12.63
N SER A 114 -17.17 -2.23 12.67
CA SER A 114 -17.65 -3.15 13.71
C SER A 114 -17.16 -2.73 15.10
N GLY A 115 -15.92 -2.28 15.25
CA GLY A 115 -15.39 -1.72 16.49
C GLY A 115 -16.11 -0.44 16.92
N TRP A 116 -16.41 0.46 15.97
CA TRP A 116 -17.17 1.66 16.25
C TRP A 116 -18.62 1.35 16.67
N LEU A 117 -19.23 0.34 16.04
CA LEU A 117 -20.56 -0.13 16.42
C LEU A 117 -20.57 -0.73 17.84
N MET A 118 -19.55 -1.53 18.20
CA MET A 118 -19.38 -2.05 19.56
C MET A 118 -19.35 -0.91 20.58
N LEU A 119 -18.49 0.09 20.38
CA LEU A 119 -18.35 1.24 21.26
C LEU A 119 -19.64 2.09 21.32
N SER A 120 -20.38 2.16 20.23
CA SER A 120 -21.65 2.92 20.18
C SER A 120 -22.77 2.23 20.94
N ALA A 121 -22.72 0.90 21.05
CA ALA A 121 -23.70 0.08 21.79
C ALA A 121 -23.33 -0.11 23.28
N THR A 122 -22.11 0.28 23.71
CA THR A 122 -21.70 0.23 25.13
C THR A 122 -22.30 1.37 25.95
N ALA A 123 -22.17 1.27 27.26
CA ALA A 123 -22.64 2.27 28.20
C ALA A 123 -22.03 3.68 27.91
N PRO A 124 -22.81 4.76 28.18
CA PRO A 124 -22.35 6.14 27.89
C PRO A 124 -21.05 6.54 28.56
N GLU A 125 -20.69 5.92 29.67
CA GLU A 125 -19.44 6.18 30.41
C GLU A 125 -18.17 5.80 29.64
N MET A 126 -18.29 4.88 28.68
CA MET A 126 -17.19 4.47 27.82
C MET A 126 -17.15 5.30 26.50
N GLN A 127 -17.12 6.63 26.66
CA GLN A 127 -17.01 7.52 25.50
C GLN A 127 -15.64 7.39 24.83
N LEU A 128 -15.63 7.13 23.52
CA LEU A 128 -14.40 7.21 22.74
C LEU A 128 -13.98 8.68 22.60
N MET A 129 -12.72 8.99 22.92
CA MET A 129 -12.12 10.31 22.78
C MET A 129 -11.11 10.29 21.64
N LEU A 130 -11.36 11.05 20.58
CA LEU A 130 -10.42 11.25 19.46
C LEU A 130 -9.22 12.05 19.94
N GLY A 131 -8.04 11.46 19.82
CA GLY A 131 -6.80 12.07 20.31
C GLY A 131 -6.82 12.38 21.82
N GLY A 132 -7.72 11.76 22.57
CA GLY A 132 -7.88 12.02 24.00
C GLY A 132 -8.61 13.32 24.36
N VAL A 133 -9.10 14.09 23.39
CA VAL A 133 -9.65 15.44 23.58
C VAL A 133 -11.08 15.60 23.09
N ILE A 134 -11.40 15.08 21.89
CA ILE A 134 -12.69 15.30 21.22
C ILE A 134 -13.54 14.03 21.36
N PRO A 135 -14.78 14.12 21.90
CA PRO A 135 -15.66 12.97 21.94
C PRO A 135 -16.02 12.51 20.51
N ALA A 136 -15.76 11.25 20.21
CA ALA A 136 -16.15 10.66 18.94
C ALA A 136 -17.69 10.55 18.84
N PRO A 137 -18.28 10.81 17.67
CA PRO A 137 -19.70 10.60 17.50
C PRO A 137 -20.04 9.11 17.69
N ARG A 138 -21.21 8.83 18.28
CA ARG A 138 -21.77 7.48 18.34
C ARG A 138 -22.61 7.21 17.11
N LEU A 139 -22.63 5.97 16.66
CA LEU A 139 -23.61 5.53 15.67
C LEU A 139 -25.04 5.60 16.28
N PRO A 140 -26.07 5.81 15.45
CA PRO A 140 -27.44 6.08 15.96
C PRO A 140 -28.14 4.81 16.43
N VAL A 141 -27.56 4.11 17.40
CA VAL A 141 -28.14 2.91 18.04
C VAL A 141 -28.81 3.21 19.39
N GLY A 142 -28.66 4.44 19.90
CA GLY A 142 -29.12 4.83 21.25
C GLY A 142 -30.66 4.82 21.46
N THR A 143 -31.44 4.63 20.40
CA THR A 143 -32.89 4.48 20.45
C THR A 143 -33.35 3.05 20.72
N LEU A 144 -32.41 2.09 20.71
CA LEU A 144 -32.69 0.69 20.96
C LEU A 144 -32.93 0.45 22.46
N SER A 145 -33.74 -0.57 22.78
CA SER A 145 -33.86 -1.07 24.14
C SER A 145 -32.51 -1.62 24.64
N GLN A 146 -32.39 -1.78 25.97
CA GLN A 146 -31.19 -2.37 26.56
C GLN A 146 -30.88 -3.76 25.98
N GLU A 147 -31.89 -4.58 25.73
CA GLU A 147 -31.75 -5.87 25.06
C GLU A 147 -31.22 -5.69 23.60
N GLY A 148 -31.79 -4.74 22.87
CA GLY A 148 -31.33 -4.42 21.51
C GLY A 148 -29.88 -3.96 21.46
N LEU A 149 -29.46 -3.12 22.40
CA LEU A 149 -28.04 -2.68 22.51
C LEU A 149 -27.13 -3.86 22.80
N TRP A 150 -27.51 -4.76 23.70
CA TRP A 150 -26.73 -5.98 24.00
C TRP A 150 -26.61 -6.88 22.77
N GLN A 151 -27.69 -7.09 22.01
CA GLN A 151 -27.66 -7.89 20.78
C GLN A 151 -26.73 -7.26 19.71
N VAL A 152 -26.79 -5.93 19.52
CA VAL A 152 -25.92 -5.20 18.59
C VAL A 152 -24.46 -5.34 19.00
N GLN A 153 -24.14 -5.14 20.27
CA GLN A 153 -22.80 -5.28 20.80
C GLN A 153 -22.26 -6.69 20.57
N TRP A 154 -23.03 -7.72 20.96
CA TRP A 154 -22.65 -9.12 20.78
C TRP A 154 -22.41 -9.48 19.31
N ALA A 155 -23.30 -9.05 18.42
CA ALA A 155 -23.14 -9.31 16.99
C ALA A 155 -21.88 -8.61 16.42
N ALA A 156 -21.66 -7.34 16.79
CA ALA A 156 -20.51 -6.58 16.36
C ALA A 156 -19.19 -7.19 16.86
N GLU A 157 -19.14 -7.67 18.10
CA GLU A 157 -17.99 -8.41 18.66
C GLU A 157 -17.70 -9.68 17.86
N ARG A 158 -18.71 -10.46 17.50
CA ARG A 158 -18.54 -11.68 16.71
C ARG A 158 -18.04 -11.36 15.29
N ILE A 159 -18.64 -10.37 14.66
CA ILE A 159 -18.21 -9.91 13.33
C ILE A 159 -16.74 -9.45 13.38
N HIS A 160 -16.40 -8.61 14.35
CA HIS A 160 -15.02 -8.11 14.54
C HIS A 160 -14.05 -9.27 14.74
N PHE A 161 -14.38 -10.22 15.60
CA PHE A 161 -13.55 -11.41 15.86
C PHE A 161 -13.29 -12.23 14.60
N PHE A 162 -14.34 -12.57 13.84
CA PHE A 162 -14.16 -13.36 12.60
C PHE A 162 -13.41 -12.58 11.53
N MET A 163 -13.62 -11.27 11.44
CA MET A 163 -12.91 -10.42 10.51
C MET A 163 -11.42 -10.29 10.84
N ILE A 164 -11.01 -10.33 12.12
CA ILE A 164 -9.60 -10.37 12.54
C ILE A 164 -8.90 -11.62 11.96
N TRP A 165 -9.52 -12.79 12.08
CA TRP A 165 -8.98 -14.00 11.50
C TRP A 165 -8.97 -13.95 9.98
N GLY A 166 -10.04 -13.45 9.37
CA GLY A 166 -10.13 -13.28 7.92
C GLY A 166 -9.00 -12.41 7.36
N ILE A 167 -8.78 -11.23 7.94
CA ILE A 167 -7.71 -10.33 7.48
C ILE A 167 -6.33 -10.91 7.75
N THR A 168 -6.14 -11.63 8.86
CA THR A 168 -4.86 -12.27 9.20
C THR A 168 -4.48 -13.30 8.13
N PHE A 169 -5.39 -14.22 7.78
CA PHE A 169 -5.14 -15.19 6.72
C PHE A 169 -4.95 -14.53 5.35
N LEU A 170 -5.71 -13.47 5.08
CA LEU A 170 -5.60 -12.72 3.84
C LEU A 170 -4.23 -12.04 3.70
N ILE A 171 -3.70 -11.44 4.78
CA ILE A 171 -2.34 -10.86 4.81
C ILE A 171 -1.29 -11.94 4.58
N MET A 172 -1.40 -13.10 5.24
CA MET A 172 -0.47 -14.19 5.04
C MET A 172 -0.43 -14.66 3.57
N GLY A 173 -1.60 -14.86 2.97
CA GLY A 173 -1.70 -15.23 1.56
C GLY A 173 -1.18 -14.15 0.61
N HIS A 174 -1.48 -12.87 0.89
CA HIS A 174 -1.00 -11.74 0.11
C HIS A 174 0.53 -11.61 0.13
N VAL A 175 1.13 -11.72 1.32
CA VAL A 175 2.60 -11.69 1.46
C VAL A 175 3.24 -12.89 0.76
N ALA A 176 2.66 -14.09 0.94
CA ALA A 176 3.16 -15.29 0.27
C ALA A 176 3.09 -15.17 -1.27
N ALA A 177 1.99 -14.62 -1.80
CA ALA A 177 1.86 -14.36 -3.24
C ALA A 177 2.89 -13.35 -3.73
N ALA A 178 3.07 -12.22 -3.02
CA ALA A 178 4.07 -11.21 -3.38
C ALA A 178 5.50 -11.78 -3.39
N LEU A 179 5.84 -12.66 -2.41
CA LEU A 179 7.12 -13.34 -2.37
C LEU A 179 7.26 -14.38 -3.49
N LYS A 180 6.17 -15.11 -3.84
CA LYS A 180 6.18 -16.01 -5.00
C LYS A 180 6.52 -15.25 -6.28
N HIS A 181 5.83 -14.15 -6.54
CA HIS A 181 6.08 -13.30 -7.70
C HIS A 181 7.52 -12.80 -7.75
N TYR A 182 8.05 -12.35 -6.62
CA TYR A 182 9.43 -11.83 -6.54
C TYR A 182 10.50 -12.92 -6.75
N VAL A 183 10.34 -14.10 -6.11
CA VAL A 183 11.38 -15.15 -6.07
C VAL A 183 11.29 -16.07 -7.29
N PHE A 184 10.08 -16.50 -7.66
CA PHE A 184 9.86 -17.53 -8.68
C PHE A 184 9.52 -16.94 -10.04
N ASP A 185 8.58 -16.01 -10.09
CA ASP A 185 8.12 -15.42 -11.36
C ASP A 185 9.06 -14.30 -11.83
N LYS A 186 9.79 -13.68 -10.89
CA LYS A 186 10.78 -12.60 -11.13
C LYS A 186 10.16 -11.40 -11.84
N ASP A 187 8.90 -11.10 -11.51
CA ASP A 187 8.17 -9.96 -12.04
C ASP A 187 8.30 -8.70 -11.15
N ASN A 188 7.75 -7.58 -11.61
CA ASN A 188 7.84 -6.28 -10.97
C ASN A 188 6.71 -6.00 -9.96
N VAL A 189 5.91 -7.00 -9.54
CA VAL A 189 4.80 -6.78 -8.60
C VAL A 189 5.30 -6.22 -7.27
N LEU A 190 6.24 -6.89 -6.61
CA LEU A 190 6.80 -6.41 -5.34
C LEU A 190 7.74 -5.21 -5.53
N PRO A 191 8.72 -5.21 -6.45
CA PRO A 191 9.58 -4.04 -6.70
C PRO A 191 8.77 -2.78 -7.03
N GLY A 192 7.70 -2.88 -7.82
CA GLY A 192 6.81 -1.77 -8.17
C GLY A 192 6.09 -1.12 -6.97
N MET A 193 6.07 -1.78 -5.81
CA MET A 193 5.48 -1.30 -4.56
C MET A 193 6.53 -0.92 -3.50
N LEU A 194 7.83 -1.10 -3.74
CA LEU A 194 8.88 -0.71 -2.80
C LEU A 194 9.23 0.77 -2.93
N PRO A 195 9.30 1.54 -1.82
CA PRO A 195 9.59 2.97 -1.86
C PRO A 195 11.00 3.30 -2.36
N LEU A 196 11.99 2.40 -2.15
CA LEU A 196 13.41 2.62 -2.42
C LEU A 196 13.91 1.98 -3.73
N ALA A 197 13.06 1.31 -4.49
CA ALA A 197 13.52 0.61 -5.71
C ALA A 197 14.09 1.56 -6.78
N HIS A 198 13.77 2.85 -6.73
CA HIS A 198 14.34 3.86 -7.64
C HIS A 198 15.82 4.16 -7.34
N GLU A 199 16.26 4.05 -6.09
CA GLU A 199 17.66 4.33 -5.71
C GLU A 199 18.58 3.12 -5.93
N LEU A 200 18.01 1.92 -6.11
CA LEU A 200 18.75 0.67 -6.31
C LEU A 200 18.96 0.33 -7.78
N GLU A 201 18.17 0.87 -8.68
CA GLU A 201 18.45 0.90 -10.11
C GLU A 201 19.44 2.05 -10.32
N GLY A 202 20.76 1.74 -10.18
CA GLY A 202 21.82 2.69 -10.52
C GLY A 202 21.56 3.26 -11.91
N GLU A 203 21.98 4.52 -12.11
CA GLU A 203 21.91 5.17 -13.42
C GLU A 203 22.33 4.17 -14.50
N PRO A 204 21.61 4.08 -15.63
CA PRO A 204 22.03 3.23 -16.73
C PRO A 204 23.51 3.53 -16.97
N ILE A 205 24.37 2.52 -16.87
CA ILE A 205 25.76 2.67 -17.27
C ILE A 205 25.67 3.10 -18.73
N GLU A 206 25.93 4.38 -18.98
CA GLU A 206 26.06 4.89 -20.34
C GLU A 206 27.22 4.12 -20.95
N ILE A 207 26.88 3.04 -21.67
CA ILE A 207 27.86 2.30 -22.46
C ILE A 207 28.27 3.29 -23.53
N ILE A 208 29.36 4.02 -23.29
CA ILE A 208 30.00 4.85 -24.28
C ILE A 208 30.35 3.87 -25.42
N PRO A 209 29.73 4.00 -26.59
CA PRO A 209 30.02 3.09 -27.69
C PRO A 209 31.49 3.22 -28.02
N GLU A 210 32.19 2.11 -28.05
CA GLU A 210 33.63 1.96 -28.36
C GLU A 210 33.98 2.46 -29.76
N SER A 211 33.05 3.15 -30.46
CA SER A 211 33.16 3.62 -31.83
C SER A 211 33.95 4.94 -32.02
N ASP A 212 34.29 5.65 -30.93
CA ASP A 212 35.01 6.91 -31.07
C ASP A 212 36.56 6.76 -31.01
N GLU A 213 37.06 5.55 -30.73
CA GLU A 213 38.52 5.32 -30.73
C GLU A 213 39.08 5.05 -32.13
N GLU A 214 38.25 4.83 -33.17
CA GLU A 214 38.70 4.69 -34.57
C GLU A 214 38.71 5.98 -35.38
N ALA A 215 38.33 7.11 -34.81
CA ALA A 215 38.33 8.40 -35.51
C ALA A 215 39.61 9.24 -35.30
N MET A 216 40.74 8.61 -35.00
CA MET A 216 42.03 9.33 -35.13
C MET A 216 42.36 9.53 -36.61
N PRO A 217 42.58 10.77 -37.10
CA PRO A 217 42.95 11.03 -38.48
C PRO A 217 44.30 10.40 -38.75
N ARG A 218 44.32 9.39 -39.64
CA ARG A 218 45.58 8.80 -40.16
C ARG A 218 46.41 9.92 -40.71
N THR A 219 47.52 10.25 -40.05
CA THR A 219 48.51 11.20 -40.52
C THR A 219 48.99 10.78 -41.92
N ARG A 220 48.69 11.63 -42.91
CA ARG A 220 49.16 11.46 -44.29
C ARG A 220 50.70 11.41 -44.27
N LYS A 221 51.30 10.28 -44.67
CA LYS A 221 52.70 10.18 -44.96
C LYS A 221 53.07 11.21 -46.06
N PRO A 222 54.17 11.98 -45.93
CA PRO A 222 54.55 12.93 -46.93
C PRO A 222 54.98 12.21 -48.21
N ARG A 223 54.38 12.65 -49.30
CA ARG A 223 54.70 12.20 -50.67
C ARG A 223 56.15 12.54 -50.98
N ARG A 224 57.06 11.55 -51.17
CA ARG A 224 58.41 11.73 -51.69
C ARG A 224 58.32 12.29 -53.12
N SER A 225 58.84 13.47 -53.32
CA SER A 225 59.05 14.06 -54.62
C SER A 225 60.16 13.26 -55.40
N GLY A 226 59.72 12.53 -56.40
CA GLY A 226 60.71 11.89 -57.34
C GLY A 226 61.37 12.95 -58.19
N HIS A 227 62.68 13.01 -58.08
CA HIS A 227 63.54 13.72 -59.00
C HIS A 227 63.36 13.12 -60.39
N ARG A 228 62.93 13.95 -61.29
CA ARG A 228 63.01 13.69 -62.74
C ARG A 228 64.42 14.06 -63.22
N LYS A 229 65.24 13.06 -63.57
CA LYS A 229 66.50 13.29 -64.35
C LYS A 229 66.10 13.62 -65.77
N ALA A 230 66.61 14.73 -66.26
CA ALA A 230 66.67 15.02 -67.65
C ALA A 230 67.94 14.31 -68.16
N ASP A 231 67.82 13.58 -69.22
CA ASP A 231 68.93 13.21 -70.09
C ASP A 231 68.46 13.44 -71.55
N ASP A 232 69.30 14.07 -72.26
CA ASP A 232 69.50 14.46 -73.66
C ASP A 232 68.54 13.87 -74.71
#